data_357d0c55a8a33b8b3fa14d95b418f905
#
_entry.id   357d0c55a8a33b8b3fa14d95b418f905
#
_cell.length_a   1.000
_cell.length_b   1.000
_cell.length_c   1.000
_cell.angle_alpha   90.00
_cell.angle_beta   90.00
_cell.angle_gamma   90.00
#
_symmetry.space_group_name_H-M   'P 1'
#
loop_
_entity.id
_entity.type
_entity.pdbx_description
1 polymer ?
#
loop_
_entity_poly.entity_id
_entity_poly.type
_entity_poly.pdbx_seq_one_letter_code
_entity_poly.pdbx_strand_id
1 'polypeptide(L)'
;MTMRFVMIGGFLGAGKTTTIGRLAKLYQSKGLKVGIVTNDQASDLVDTHTLRNQGFEVGEVAGACFCCHFNELTATTSKLSAEHYPDVIIAEPVGSCTDLVATVIQPLKHLHQDQFEVAPYGVILKPSHGLRILKGEANSGFSPKAAYIFEKQLEEADFLILNRIDELTSEQTEELELLLTDKHPEIPIVKISAKTGEGMQQLLKEMEKSGEYGNRILELDYDIYAEGEAELGWLNSSLKVTAISA
;
A
#
# COMPACT_ATOMS: atom_id res chain seq x y z
N MET A 1 10.11 10.96 -21.18
CA MET A 1 10.28 11.24 -19.73
C MET A 1 9.78 10.00 -19.00
N THR A 2 10.57 9.47 -18.09
CA THR A 2 10.17 8.36 -17.24
C THR A 2 9.21 8.86 -16.16
N MET A 3 8.12 8.13 -15.91
CA MET A 3 7.18 8.41 -14.83
C MET A 3 7.70 7.79 -13.53
N ARG A 4 7.52 8.48 -12.40
CA ARG A 4 7.83 7.90 -11.11
C ARG A 4 6.72 6.95 -10.69
N PHE A 5 7.06 5.69 -10.45
CA PHE A 5 6.13 4.68 -9.95
C PHE A 5 6.31 4.50 -8.45
N VAL A 6 5.28 4.84 -7.69
CA VAL A 6 5.22 4.73 -6.24
C VAL A 6 4.23 3.63 -5.87
N MET A 7 4.64 2.66 -5.05
CA MET A 7 3.74 1.64 -4.51
C MET A 7 3.76 1.66 -2.98
N ILE A 8 2.57 1.66 -2.37
CA ILE A 8 2.40 1.57 -0.92
C ILE A 8 1.62 0.31 -0.62
N GLY A 9 2.33 -0.71 -0.17
CA GLY A 9 1.75 -1.96 0.32
C GLY A 9 1.32 -1.86 1.77
N GLY A 10 0.81 -2.96 2.29
CA GLY A 10 0.46 -3.08 3.71
C GLY A 10 -0.92 -3.65 3.95
N PHE A 11 -1.09 -4.15 5.17
CA PHE A 11 -2.21 -4.97 5.57
C PHE A 11 -3.55 -4.24 5.56
N LEU A 12 -4.63 -5.01 5.64
CA LEU A 12 -6.00 -4.52 5.66
C LEU A 12 -6.24 -3.46 6.73
N GLY A 13 -6.88 -2.34 6.34
CA GLY A 13 -7.22 -1.25 7.25
C GLY A 13 -6.03 -0.48 7.82
N ALA A 14 -4.82 -0.64 7.27
CA ALA A 14 -3.63 0.11 7.67
C ALA A 14 -3.69 1.61 7.31
N GLY A 15 -4.57 1.99 6.37
CA GLY A 15 -4.78 3.37 5.95
C GLY A 15 -4.06 3.71 4.64
N LYS A 16 -3.86 2.73 3.76
CA LYS A 16 -3.24 2.91 2.43
C LYS A 16 -3.92 4.03 1.64
N THR A 17 -5.20 3.91 1.36
CA THR A 17 -6.00 4.85 0.57
C THR A 17 -5.92 6.29 1.09
N THR A 18 -6.05 6.47 2.43
CA THR A 18 -5.92 7.80 3.05
C THR A 18 -4.52 8.38 2.89
N THR A 19 -3.50 7.55 3.06
CA THR A 19 -2.09 7.94 2.90
C THR A 19 -1.80 8.32 1.44
N ILE A 20 -2.26 7.51 0.49
CA ILE A 20 -2.12 7.73 -0.95
C ILE A 20 -2.79 9.04 -1.36
N GLY A 21 -4.02 9.30 -0.93
CA GLY A 21 -4.72 10.55 -1.23
C GLY A 21 -3.98 11.79 -0.70
N ARG A 22 -3.39 11.72 0.49
CA ARG A 22 -2.56 12.82 1.01
C ARG A 22 -1.22 12.96 0.27
N LEU A 23 -0.56 11.85 0.00
CA LEU A 23 0.70 11.86 -0.75
C LEU A 23 0.50 12.43 -2.16
N ALA A 24 -0.59 12.05 -2.83
CA ALA A 24 -0.96 12.59 -4.13
C ALA A 24 -1.16 14.11 -4.09
N LYS A 25 -1.83 14.64 -3.06
CA LYS A 25 -1.97 16.10 -2.86
C LYS A 25 -0.63 16.80 -2.64
N LEU A 26 0.31 16.16 -1.95
CA LEU A 26 1.65 16.70 -1.76
C LEU A 26 2.42 16.77 -3.09
N TYR A 27 2.36 15.74 -3.93
CA TYR A 27 2.93 15.78 -5.27
C TYR A 27 2.28 16.87 -6.14
N GLN A 28 0.94 16.99 -6.12
CA GLN A 28 0.22 18.05 -6.82
C GLN A 28 0.61 19.45 -6.33
N SER A 29 0.85 19.64 -5.04
CA SER A 29 1.32 20.93 -4.49
C SER A 29 2.71 21.33 -4.98
N LYS A 30 3.50 20.38 -5.48
CA LYS A 30 4.79 20.59 -6.16
C LYS A 30 4.62 20.86 -7.68
N GLY A 31 3.39 20.90 -8.17
CA GLY A 31 3.08 21.11 -9.59
C GLY A 31 3.13 19.84 -10.45
N LEU A 32 3.24 18.65 -9.81
CA LEU A 32 3.30 17.38 -10.53
C LEU A 32 1.89 16.84 -10.80
N LYS A 33 1.70 16.22 -11.95
CA LYS A 33 0.49 15.50 -12.30
C LYS A 33 0.56 14.10 -11.71
N VAL A 34 -0.52 13.67 -11.05
CA VAL A 34 -0.58 12.38 -10.35
C VAL A 34 -1.70 11.54 -10.93
N GLY A 35 -1.38 10.33 -11.34
CA GLY A 35 -2.32 9.26 -11.59
C GLY A 35 -2.28 8.25 -10.44
N ILE A 36 -3.43 7.67 -10.11
CA ILE A 36 -3.53 6.62 -9.08
C ILE A 36 -4.06 5.35 -9.73
N VAL A 37 -3.51 4.21 -9.36
CA VAL A 37 -4.01 2.90 -9.74
C VAL A 37 -4.37 2.13 -8.49
N THR A 38 -5.65 1.82 -8.34
CA THR A 38 -6.16 1.01 -7.23
C THR A 38 -6.39 -0.43 -7.67
N ASN A 39 -6.27 -1.35 -6.74
CA ASN A 39 -6.50 -2.76 -6.97
C ASN A 39 -7.43 -3.35 -5.91
N ASP A 40 -8.45 -4.09 -6.36
CA ASP A 40 -9.30 -4.86 -5.45
C ASP A 40 -9.89 -6.08 -6.18
N GLN A 41 -10.32 -7.05 -5.39
CA GLN A 41 -10.94 -8.27 -5.88
C GLN A 41 -12.40 -8.07 -6.35
N ALA A 42 -13.04 -6.96 -5.98
CA ALA A 42 -14.39 -6.61 -6.39
C ALA A 42 -14.41 -5.44 -7.38
N SER A 43 -15.47 -5.32 -8.15
CA SER A 43 -15.77 -4.12 -8.95
C SER A 43 -16.50 -3.09 -8.10
N ASP A 44 -16.40 -1.80 -8.45
CA ASP A 44 -17.09 -0.69 -7.79
C ASP A 44 -16.57 -0.36 -6.39
N LEU A 45 -15.31 0.02 -6.32
CA LEU A 45 -14.53 0.09 -5.09
C LEU A 45 -14.75 1.37 -4.29
N VAL A 46 -14.92 1.22 -2.99
CA VAL A 46 -15.00 2.33 -2.03
C VAL A 46 -13.74 3.19 -2.09
N ASP A 47 -12.57 2.58 -2.20
CA ASP A 47 -11.28 3.27 -2.26
C ASP A 47 -11.14 4.07 -3.56
N THR A 48 -11.48 3.47 -4.71
CA THR A 48 -11.53 4.15 -6.01
C THR A 48 -12.47 5.35 -5.99
N HIS A 49 -13.69 5.17 -5.48
CA HIS A 49 -14.66 6.26 -5.36
C HIS A 49 -14.18 7.37 -4.42
N THR A 50 -13.58 7.00 -3.30
CA THR A 50 -13.02 7.95 -2.34
C THR A 50 -11.95 8.83 -2.97
N LEU A 51 -11.06 8.26 -3.78
CA LEU A 51 -10.01 9.00 -4.45
C LEU A 51 -10.54 9.84 -5.62
N ARG A 52 -11.46 9.31 -6.44
CA ARG A 52 -12.14 10.06 -7.51
C ARG A 52 -12.92 11.26 -6.97
N ASN A 53 -13.61 11.10 -5.85
CA ASN A 53 -14.33 12.20 -5.18
C ASN A 53 -13.38 13.29 -4.62
N GLN A 54 -12.11 12.99 -4.44
CA GLN A 54 -11.07 13.96 -4.09
C GLN A 54 -10.47 14.66 -5.31
N GLY A 55 -10.92 14.33 -6.53
CA GLY A 55 -10.49 14.95 -7.78
C GLY A 55 -9.26 14.32 -8.41
N PHE A 56 -8.92 13.06 -8.06
CA PHE A 56 -7.81 12.35 -8.68
C PHE A 56 -8.26 11.55 -9.92
N GLU A 57 -7.34 11.44 -10.89
CA GLU A 57 -7.46 10.48 -11.98
C GLU A 57 -7.10 9.08 -11.47
N VAL A 58 -8.07 8.19 -11.45
CA VAL A 58 -7.92 6.84 -10.86
C VAL A 58 -8.24 5.78 -11.88
N GLY A 59 -7.24 4.98 -12.23
CA GLY A 59 -7.38 3.70 -12.92
C GLY A 59 -7.64 2.58 -11.91
N GLU A 60 -8.36 1.57 -12.35
CA GLU A 60 -8.76 0.45 -11.50
C GLU A 60 -8.36 -0.87 -12.16
N VAL A 61 -7.70 -1.75 -11.39
CA VAL A 61 -7.47 -3.15 -11.77
C VAL A 61 -8.38 -3.98 -10.88
N ALA A 62 -9.44 -4.52 -11.48
CA ALA A 62 -10.47 -5.26 -10.77
C ALA A 62 -10.37 -6.77 -11.02
N GLY A 63 -10.83 -7.56 -10.04
CA GLY A 63 -11.04 -9.00 -10.18
C GLY A 63 -9.85 -9.88 -9.79
N ALA A 64 -8.64 -9.34 -9.66
CA ALA A 64 -7.49 -10.05 -9.08
C ALA A 64 -6.39 -9.07 -8.66
N CYS A 65 -5.42 -9.55 -7.86
CA CYS A 65 -4.31 -8.73 -7.38
C CYS A 65 -3.31 -8.35 -8.50
N PHE A 66 -2.53 -7.30 -8.30
CA PHE A 66 -1.49 -6.85 -9.23
C PHE A 66 -0.50 -7.95 -9.61
N CYS A 67 -0.14 -8.83 -8.67
CA CYS A 67 0.73 -9.96 -8.90
C CYS A 67 0.17 -10.96 -9.92
N CYS A 68 -1.15 -11.20 -9.91
CA CYS A 68 -1.84 -12.09 -10.84
C CYS A 68 -2.15 -11.42 -12.18
N HIS A 69 -2.37 -10.08 -12.17
CA HIS A 69 -2.78 -9.29 -13.34
C HIS A 69 -1.80 -8.16 -13.66
N PHE A 70 -0.49 -8.47 -13.67
CA PHE A 70 0.56 -7.50 -13.98
C PHE A 70 0.35 -6.80 -15.34
N ASN A 71 -0.12 -7.53 -16.34
CA ASN A 71 -0.42 -6.95 -17.67
C ASN A 71 -1.57 -5.92 -17.61
N GLU A 72 -2.55 -6.11 -16.74
CA GLU A 72 -3.63 -5.14 -16.56
C GLU A 72 -3.15 -3.90 -15.80
N LEU A 73 -2.26 -4.07 -14.81
CA LEU A 73 -1.61 -2.94 -14.15
C LEU A 73 -0.86 -2.07 -15.17
N THR A 74 -0.03 -2.68 -16.02
CA THR A 74 0.74 -1.94 -17.03
C THR A 74 -0.15 -1.32 -18.11
N ALA A 75 -1.21 -2.02 -18.55
CA ALA A 75 -2.18 -1.48 -19.49
C ALA A 75 -2.98 -0.31 -18.91
N THR A 76 -3.45 -0.41 -17.67
CA THR A 76 -4.16 0.66 -16.96
C THR A 76 -3.26 1.88 -16.77
N THR A 77 -2.02 1.66 -16.37
CA THR A 77 -1.03 2.74 -16.23
C THR A 77 -0.72 3.39 -17.57
N SER A 78 -0.58 2.60 -18.64
CA SER A 78 -0.34 3.12 -19.99
C SER A 78 -1.54 3.94 -20.50
N LYS A 79 -2.77 3.53 -20.21
CA LYS A 79 -3.98 4.29 -20.54
C LYS A 79 -4.01 5.63 -19.81
N LEU A 80 -3.80 5.64 -18.50
CA LEU A 80 -3.70 6.89 -17.72
C LEU A 80 -2.59 7.80 -18.27
N SER A 81 -1.47 7.23 -18.68
CA SER A 81 -0.34 7.98 -19.25
C SER A 81 -0.69 8.62 -20.58
N ALA A 82 -1.42 7.91 -21.45
CA ALA A 82 -1.83 8.42 -22.76
C ALA A 82 -2.89 9.53 -22.66
N GLU A 83 -3.76 9.47 -21.66
CA GLU A 83 -4.88 10.41 -21.47
C GLU A 83 -4.46 11.64 -20.65
N HIS A 84 -3.63 11.49 -19.62
CA HIS A 84 -3.37 12.52 -18.61
C HIS A 84 -1.91 12.94 -18.47
N TYR A 85 -0.96 12.15 -19.01
CA TYR A 85 0.50 12.42 -18.94
C TYR A 85 0.96 12.70 -17.48
N PRO A 86 0.78 11.75 -16.55
CA PRO A 86 1.20 11.94 -15.17
C PRO A 86 2.73 11.93 -15.03
N ASP A 87 3.24 12.72 -14.09
CA ASP A 87 4.64 12.68 -13.67
C ASP A 87 4.88 11.56 -12.65
N VAL A 88 3.83 11.25 -11.86
CA VAL A 88 3.85 10.25 -10.79
C VAL A 88 2.62 9.34 -10.90
N ILE A 89 2.84 8.04 -10.86
CA ILE A 89 1.80 7.02 -10.66
C ILE A 89 1.92 6.49 -9.25
N ILE A 90 0.81 6.47 -8.50
CA ILE A 90 0.75 5.85 -7.17
C ILE A 90 -0.15 4.62 -7.25
N ALA A 91 0.40 3.45 -6.93
CA ALA A 91 -0.29 2.17 -6.96
C ALA A 91 -0.67 1.71 -5.55
N GLU A 92 -1.93 1.31 -5.38
CA GLU A 92 -2.47 0.71 -4.15
C GLU A 92 -2.79 -0.77 -4.39
N PRO A 93 -1.95 -1.71 -3.92
CA PRO A 93 -2.26 -3.13 -4.00
C PRO A 93 -3.32 -3.55 -2.98
N VAL A 94 -3.94 -4.72 -3.19
CA VAL A 94 -4.85 -5.35 -2.22
C VAL A 94 -4.14 -5.56 -0.88
N GLY A 95 -4.86 -5.39 0.21
CA GLY A 95 -4.28 -5.43 1.56
C GLY A 95 -3.79 -6.81 2.03
N SER A 96 -4.10 -7.89 1.31
CA SER A 96 -3.54 -9.22 1.52
C SER A 96 -2.33 -9.52 0.64
N CYS A 97 -2.09 -8.72 -0.43
CA CYS A 97 -0.99 -8.99 -1.34
C CYS A 97 0.36 -8.91 -0.64
N THR A 98 1.18 -9.92 -0.91
CA THR A 98 2.59 -9.98 -0.53
C THR A 98 3.40 -10.53 -1.71
N ASP A 99 4.75 -10.57 -1.62
CA ASP A 99 5.64 -10.89 -2.73
C ASP A 99 5.55 -9.89 -3.91
N LEU A 100 5.20 -8.65 -3.59
CA LEU A 100 5.02 -7.59 -4.59
C LEU A 100 6.35 -7.11 -5.16
N VAL A 101 7.43 -7.29 -4.43
CA VAL A 101 8.78 -6.99 -4.94
C VAL A 101 9.10 -7.91 -6.12
N ALA A 102 8.95 -9.22 -5.97
CA ALA A 102 9.27 -10.17 -7.05
C ALA A 102 8.26 -10.10 -8.20
N THR A 103 6.97 -9.92 -7.90
CA THR A 103 5.89 -10.08 -8.88
C THR A 103 5.47 -8.78 -9.58
N VAL A 104 5.77 -7.62 -9.01
CA VAL A 104 5.41 -6.30 -9.57
C VAL A 104 6.63 -5.40 -9.75
N ILE A 105 7.39 -5.15 -8.68
CA ILE A 105 8.47 -4.16 -8.70
C ILE A 105 9.61 -4.59 -9.63
N GLN A 106 10.10 -5.82 -9.49
CA GLN A 106 11.18 -6.33 -10.34
C GLN A 106 10.79 -6.39 -11.82
N PRO A 107 9.58 -6.87 -12.23
CA PRO A 107 9.13 -6.77 -13.61
C PRO A 107 9.06 -5.32 -14.13
N LEU A 108 8.59 -4.35 -13.35
CA LEU A 108 8.59 -2.94 -13.75
C LEU A 108 10.01 -2.42 -13.99
N LYS A 109 10.95 -2.71 -13.09
CA LYS A 109 12.36 -2.31 -13.20
C LYS A 109 13.06 -2.90 -14.42
N HIS A 110 12.75 -4.15 -14.79
CA HIS A 110 13.46 -4.86 -15.86
C HIS A 110 12.78 -4.78 -17.21
N LEU A 111 11.44 -4.81 -17.26
CA LEU A 111 10.70 -4.85 -18.51
C LEU A 111 10.18 -3.49 -18.97
N HIS A 112 10.06 -2.51 -18.04
CA HIS A 112 9.45 -1.21 -18.29
C HIS A 112 10.32 -0.04 -17.80
N GLN A 113 11.64 -0.22 -17.70
CA GLN A 113 12.60 0.80 -17.25
C GLN A 113 12.58 2.08 -18.10
N ASP A 114 12.19 1.98 -19.37
CA ASP A 114 12.04 3.14 -20.27
C ASP A 114 10.83 4.00 -19.92
N GLN A 115 9.87 3.46 -19.19
CA GLN A 115 8.62 4.11 -18.84
C GLN A 115 8.59 4.53 -17.37
N PHE A 116 9.18 3.74 -16.47
CA PHE A 116 9.08 3.94 -15.03
C PHE A 116 10.42 4.05 -14.33
N GLU A 117 10.50 5.00 -13.41
CA GLU A 117 11.47 5.05 -12.32
C GLU A 117 10.77 4.60 -11.04
N VAL A 118 11.14 3.43 -10.52
CA VAL A 118 10.47 2.86 -9.34
C VAL A 118 11.00 3.53 -8.08
N ALA A 119 10.09 4.06 -7.26
CA ALA A 119 10.39 4.61 -5.95
C ALA A 119 10.66 3.50 -4.92
N PRO A 120 11.26 3.84 -3.75
CA PRO A 120 11.33 2.90 -2.63
C PRO A 120 9.98 2.31 -2.28
N TYR A 121 9.91 1.00 -2.03
CA TYR A 121 8.67 0.31 -1.67
C TYR A 121 8.38 0.48 -0.18
N GLY A 122 7.32 1.23 0.14
CA GLY A 122 6.87 1.45 1.51
C GLY A 122 5.74 0.50 1.90
N VAL A 123 5.87 -0.14 3.07
CA VAL A 123 4.79 -0.97 3.64
C VAL A 123 4.21 -0.29 4.86
N ILE A 124 2.89 0.00 4.81
CA ILE A 124 2.17 0.71 5.86
C ILE A 124 1.51 -0.27 6.84
N LEU A 125 1.65 0.01 8.12
CA LEU A 125 1.00 -0.73 9.20
C LEU A 125 0.29 0.19 10.17
N LYS A 126 -0.76 -0.34 10.82
CA LYS A 126 -1.41 0.33 11.95
C LYS A 126 -0.97 -0.26 13.28
N PRO A 127 -0.93 0.56 14.36
CA PRO A 127 -0.43 0.15 15.66
C PRO A 127 -1.11 -1.09 16.24
N SER A 128 -2.44 -1.18 16.13
CA SER A 128 -3.21 -2.29 16.71
C SER A 128 -2.88 -3.66 16.10
N HIS A 129 -2.46 -3.71 14.82
CA HIS A 129 -1.97 -4.93 14.20
C HIS A 129 -0.52 -5.19 14.60
N GLY A 130 0.34 -4.17 14.49
CA GLY A 130 1.75 -4.29 14.85
C GLY A 130 1.96 -4.78 16.27
N LEU A 131 1.36 -4.11 17.27
CA LEU A 131 1.51 -4.49 18.66
C LEU A 131 1.08 -5.93 18.96
N ARG A 132 -0.07 -6.36 18.44
CA ARG A 132 -0.61 -7.69 18.73
C ARG A 132 0.15 -8.81 18.03
N ILE A 133 0.45 -8.63 16.74
CA ILE A 133 1.12 -9.66 15.93
C ILE A 133 2.59 -9.76 16.32
N LEU A 134 3.30 -8.63 16.42
CA LEU A 134 4.73 -8.63 16.72
C LEU A 134 5.06 -9.10 18.14
N LYS A 135 4.14 -8.91 19.10
CA LYS A 135 4.26 -9.47 20.46
C LYS A 135 3.92 -10.95 20.54
N GLY A 136 3.38 -11.55 19.48
CA GLY A 136 2.95 -12.96 19.49
C GLY A 136 1.77 -13.21 20.43
N GLU A 137 0.87 -12.25 20.62
CA GLU A 137 -0.30 -12.42 21.49
C GLU A 137 -1.22 -13.53 20.95
N ALA A 138 -1.55 -14.49 21.81
CA ALA A 138 -2.39 -15.65 21.46
C ALA A 138 -3.78 -15.26 20.92
N ASN A 139 -4.27 -14.06 21.24
CA ASN A 139 -5.54 -13.50 20.81
C ASN A 139 -5.31 -12.22 19.99
N SER A 140 -4.38 -12.23 19.03
CA SER A 140 -4.11 -11.08 18.15
C SER A 140 -5.34 -10.65 17.31
N GLY A 141 -6.36 -11.52 17.23
CA GLY A 141 -7.52 -11.32 16.34
C GLY A 141 -7.27 -11.77 14.90
N PHE A 142 -6.10 -12.35 14.65
CA PHE A 142 -5.71 -12.93 13.38
C PHE A 142 -5.27 -14.38 13.57
N SER A 143 -5.55 -15.22 12.56
CA SER A 143 -4.98 -16.56 12.52
C SER A 143 -3.45 -16.49 12.33
N PRO A 144 -2.71 -17.56 12.67
CA PRO A 144 -1.28 -17.63 12.39
C PRO A 144 -0.93 -17.41 10.91
N LYS A 145 -1.82 -17.84 9.99
CA LYS A 145 -1.61 -17.66 8.54
C LYS A 145 -1.84 -16.22 8.09
N ALA A 146 -2.84 -15.53 8.64
CA ALA A 146 -3.03 -14.10 8.40
C ALA A 146 -1.89 -13.27 9.01
N ALA A 147 -1.37 -13.66 10.18
CA ALA A 147 -0.19 -13.05 10.79
C ALA A 147 1.07 -13.26 9.93
N TYR A 148 1.22 -14.45 9.33
CA TYR A 148 2.30 -14.73 8.38
C TYR A 148 2.30 -13.76 7.19
N ILE A 149 1.13 -13.50 6.58
CA ILE A 149 1.01 -12.51 5.49
C ILE A 149 1.50 -11.14 5.96
N PHE A 150 1.04 -10.68 7.13
CA PHE A 150 1.45 -9.40 7.69
C PHE A 150 2.98 -9.31 7.89
N GLU A 151 3.60 -10.34 8.47
CA GLU A 151 5.04 -10.37 8.70
C GLU A 151 5.82 -10.36 7.37
N LYS A 152 5.39 -11.16 6.38
CA LYS A 152 6.01 -11.18 5.06
C LYS A 152 5.91 -9.84 4.31
N GLN A 153 4.79 -9.12 4.46
CA GLN A 153 4.70 -7.76 3.92
C GLN A 153 5.75 -6.81 4.52
N LEU A 154 6.04 -6.92 5.83
CA LEU A 154 7.06 -6.09 6.46
C LEU A 154 8.48 -6.46 5.98
N GLU A 155 8.76 -7.75 5.77
CA GLU A 155 10.06 -8.25 5.33
C GLU A 155 10.46 -7.74 3.94
N GLU A 156 9.51 -7.57 3.01
CA GLU A 156 9.80 -7.15 1.63
C GLU A 156 9.97 -5.62 1.45
N ALA A 157 9.67 -4.83 2.50
CA ALA A 157 9.70 -3.38 2.43
C ALA A 157 11.11 -2.79 2.33
N ASP A 158 11.29 -1.75 1.53
CA ASP A 158 12.48 -0.90 1.60
C ASP A 158 12.44 0.00 2.84
N PHE A 159 11.22 0.41 3.29
CA PHE A 159 11.00 1.10 4.54
C PHE A 159 9.58 0.85 5.07
N LEU A 160 9.40 0.93 6.39
CA LEU A 160 8.12 0.75 7.05
C LEU A 160 7.44 2.10 7.31
N ILE A 161 6.13 2.15 7.15
CA ILE A 161 5.31 3.33 7.42
C ILE A 161 4.42 3.02 8.64
N LEU A 162 4.83 3.50 9.81
CA LEU A 162 4.02 3.41 11.02
C LEU A 162 2.96 4.52 10.99
N ASN A 163 1.73 4.14 10.63
CA ASN A 163 0.62 5.07 10.53
C ASN A 163 -0.17 5.16 11.84
N ARG A 164 -1.05 6.18 11.94
CA ARG A 164 -1.94 6.45 13.07
C ARG A 164 -1.21 6.72 14.39
N ILE A 165 -0.06 7.40 14.31
CA ILE A 165 0.66 7.81 15.53
C ILE A 165 -0.17 8.76 16.42
N ASP A 166 -1.19 9.40 15.84
CA ASP A 166 -2.18 10.22 16.56
C ASP A 166 -3.09 9.42 17.52
N GLU A 167 -3.12 8.08 17.39
CA GLU A 167 -3.86 7.17 18.26
C GLU A 167 -2.99 6.59 19.40
N LEU A 168 -1.69 6.92 19.45
CA LEU A 168 -0.72 6.36 20.39
C LEU A 168 -0.20 7.40 21.37
N THR A 169 0.20 6.92 22.57
CA THR A 169 1.09 7.69 23.43
C THR A 169 2.53 7.62 22.93
N SER A 170 3.42 8.47 23.44
CA SER A 170 4.85 8.43 23.10
C SER A 170 5.47 7.07 23.45
N GLU A 171 5.13 6.53 24.63
CA GLU A 171 5.62 5.22 25.09
C GLU A 171 5.17 4.07 24.18
N GLN A 172 3.91 4.10 23.74
CA GLN A 172 3.39 3.09 22.80
C GLN A 172 4.06 3.19 21.42
N THR A 173 4.36 4.41 20.99
CA THR A 173 5.05 4.64 19.71
C THR A 173 6.48 4.10 19.79
N GLU A 174 7.20 4.39 20.87
CA GLU A 174 8.56 3.89 21.11
C GLU A 174 8.59 2.37 21.24
N GLU A 175 7.64 1.78 21.98
CA GLU A 175 7.52 0.32 22.10
C GLU A 175 7.36 -0.36 20.75
N LEU A 176 6.45 0.16 19.90
CA LEU A 176 6.21 -0.42 18.59
C LEU A 176 7.41 -0.23 17.65
N GLU A 177 8.07 0.92 17.71
CA GLU A 177 9.30 1.18 16.96
C GLU A 177 10.43 0.22 17.36
N LEU A 178 10.58 -0.06 18.66
CA LEU A 178 11.54 -1.05 19.15
C LEU A 178 11.23 -2.47 18.66
N LEU A 179 9.96 -2.90 18.72
CA LEU A 179 9.53 -4.20 18.22
C LEU A 179 9.80 -4.37 16.72
N LEU A 180 9.53 -3.32 15.93
CA LEU A 180 9.81 -3.32 14.49
C LEU A 180 11.33 -3.35 14.21
N THR A 181 12.11 -2.55 14.95
CA THR A 181 13.56 -2.49 14.78
C THR A 181 14.24 -3.80 15.20
N ASP A 182 13.74 -4.46 16.25
CA ASP A 182 14.27 -5.76 16.69
C ASP A 182 14.05 -6.86 15.63
N LYS A 183 12.86 -6.89 15.02
CA LYS A 183 12.55 -7.86 13.96
C LYS A 183 13.14 -7.49 12.60
N HIS A 184 13.25 -6.21 12.29
CA HIS A 184 13.68 -5.70 10.99
C HIS A 184 14.73 -4.58 11.13
N PRO A 185 15.94 -4.89 11.66
CA PRO A 185 16.93 -3.87 12.05
C PRO A 185 17.46 -3.02 10.90
N GLU A 186 17.38 -3.53 9.67
CA GLU A 186 17.87 -2.83 8.46
C GLU A 186 16.79 -2.05 7.71
N ILE A 187 15.53 -2.09 8.19
CA ILE A 187 14.42 -1.44 7.50
C ILE A 187 14.08 -0.12 8.22
N PRO A 188 14.29 1.04 7.58
CA PRO A 188 13.95 2.33 8.16
C PRO A 188 12.45 2.46 8.46
N ILE A 189 12.11 3.22 9.49
CA ILE A 189 10.71 3.47 9.90
C ILE A 189 10.38 4.94 9.71
N VAL A 190 9.29 5.21 9.01
CA VAL A 190 8.69 6.55 8.89
C VAL A 190 7.38 6.58 9.68
N LYS A 191 7.30 7.48 10.64
CA LYS A 191 6.11 7.66 11.49
C LYS A 191 5.19 8.71 10.90
N ILE A 192 3.90 8.36 10.71
CA ILE A 192 2.91 9.27 10.13
C ILE A 192 1.55 9.19 10.84
N SER A 193 0.77 10.23 10.69
CA SER A 193 -0.68 10.18 10.80
C SER A 193 -1.31 10.62 9.48
N ALA A 194 -1.83 9.67 8.71
CA ALA A 194 -2.57 10.01 7.50
C ALA A 194 -3.82 10.83 7.77
N LYS A 195 -4.37 10.79 9.00
CA LYS A 195 -5.52 11.57 9.44
C LYS A 195 -5.16 13.03 9.70
N THR A 196 -4.09 13.32 10.43
CA THR A 196 -3.70 14.69 10.79
C THR A 196 -2.77 15.33 9.75
N GLY A 197 -2.00 14.51 9.02
CA GLY A 197 -0.96 14.95 8.09
C GLY A 197 0.44 14.98 8.69
N GLU A 198 0.58 14.63 9.97
CA GLU A 198 1.88 14.53 10.63
C GLU A 198 2.77 13.51 9.92
N GLY A 199 4.07 13.80 9.78
CA GLY A 199 5.05 12.92 9.14
C GLY A 199 4.92 12.77 7.61
N MET A 200 3.88 13.30 6.97
CA MET A 200 3.64 13.13 5.52
C MET A 200 4.73 13.76 4.64
N GLN A 201 5.38 14.84 5.10
CA GLN A 201 6.51 15.44 4.38
C GLN A 201 7.75 14.53 4.44
N GLN A 202 7.95 13.82 5.54
CA GLN A 202 9.02 12.82 5.64
C GLN A 202 8.74 11.63 4.73
N LEU A 203 7.49 11.15 4.71
CA LEU A 203 7.08 10.10 3.78
C LEU A 203 7.33 10.51 2.32
N LEU A 204 6.98 11.73 1.94
CA LEU A 204 7.24 12.25 0.59
C LEU A 204 8.75 12.22 0.27
N LYS A 205 9.61 12.64 1.20
CA LYS A 205 11.06 12.59 1.02
C LYS A 205 11.59 11.17 0.83
N GLU A 206 11.05 10.19 1.57
CA GLU A 206 11.41 8.79 1.37
C GLU A 206 11.01 8.30 -0.02
N MET A 207 9.79 8.62 -0.46
CA MET A 207 9.29 8.26 -1.79
C MET A 207 10.01 8.98 -2.95
N GLU A 208 10.71 10.08 -2.68
CA GLU A 208 11.49 10.84 -3.68
C GLU A 208 12.96 10.41 -3.75
N LYS A 209 13.41 9.49 -2.90
CA LYS A 209 14.78 9.00 -2.97
C LYS A 209 15.02 8.27 -4.28
N SER A 210 16.17 8.51 -4.89
CA SER A 210 16.68 7.76 -6.04
C SER A 210 17.75 6.79 -5.57
N GLY A 211 17.82 5.62 -6.19
CA GLY A 211 18.76 4.56 -5.83
C GLY A 211 18.25 3.17 -6.19
N GLU A 212 18.93 2.15 -5.68
CA GLU A 212 18.56 0.76 -5.89
C GLU A 212 17.59 0.29 -4.79
N TYR A 213 16.31 0.28 -5.11
CA TYR A 213 15.22 -0.12 -4.22
C TYR A 213 14.41 -1.28 -4.81
N GLY A 214 13.55 -1.89 -3.97
CA GLY A 214 12.68 -3.00 -4.38
C GLY A 214 13.49 -4.25 -4.71
N ASN A 215 14.47 -4.60 -3.88
CA ASN A 215 15.36 -5.75 -4.08
C ASN A 215 15.18 -6.84 -3.01
N ARG A 216 14.28 -6.67 -2.04
CA ARG A 216 14.01 -7.64 -0.97
C ARG A 216 13.03 -8.70 -1.45
N ILE A 217 13.53 -9.68 -2.18
CA ILE A 217 12.73 -10.83 -2.65
C ILE A 217 12.57 -11.81 -1.49
N LEU A 218 11.34 -12.23 -1.24
CA LEU A 218 10.97 -13.12 -0.15
C LEU A 218 11.20 -14.60 -0.50
N GLU A 219 11.48 -15.40 0.52
CA GLU A 219 11.15 -16.83 0.51
C GLU A 219 9.73 -17.00 1.06
N LEU A 220 8.78 -17.26 0.19
CA LEU A 220 7.36 -17.36 0.53
C LEU A 220 6.87 -18.82 0.41
N ASP A 221 6.21 -19.30 1.47
CA ASP A 221 5.42 -20.52 1.40
C ASP A 221 4.03 -20.17 0.82
N TYR A 222 3.83 -20.48 -0.46
CA TYR A 222 2.61 -20.15 -1.17
C TYR A 222 1.38 -20.94 -0.69
N ASP A 223 1.55 -22.11 -0.08
CA ASP A 223 0.44 -22.86 0.49
C ASP A 223 -0.08 -22.16 1.75
N ILE A 224 0.82 -21.76 2.64
CA ILE A 224 0.47 -20.96 3.84
C ILE A 224 -0.12 -19.60 3.41
N TYR A 225 0.46 -18.95 2.40
CA TYR A 225 -0.03 -17.69 1.88
C TYR A 225 -1.45 -17.79 1.34
N ALA A 226 -1.74 -18.77 0.48
CA ALA A 226 -3.07 -18.99 -0.10
C ALA A 226 -4.13 -19.29 0.98
N GLU A 227 -3.80 -20.10 1.98
CA GLU A 227 -4.68 -20.39 3.10
C GLU A 227 -4.93 -19.14 3.96
N GLY A 228 -3.90 -18.32 4.19
CA GLY A 228 -4.02 -17.04 4.91
C GLY A 228 -4.89 -16.01 4.17
N GLU A 229 -4.76 -15.91 2.84
CA GLU A 229 -5.65 -15.08 2.03
C GLU A 229 -7.12 -15.54 2.12
N ALA A 230 -7.36 -16.85 2.04
CA ALA A 230 -8.70 -17.41 2.15
C ALA A 230 -9.37 -17.11 3.51
N GLU A 231 -8.58 -17.06 4.59
CA GLU A 231 -9.09 -16.73 5.94
C GLU A 231 -9.39 -15.23 6.11
N LEU A 232 -8.76 -14.33 5.35
CA LEU A 232 -8.96 -12.89 5.50
C LEU A 232 -10.34 -12.41 5.05
N GLY A 233 -11.04 -13.15 4.22
CA GLY A 233 -12.42 -12.90 3.79
C GLY A 233 -12.73 -11.46 3.37
N TRP A 234 -13.40 -11.27 2.25
CA TRP A 234 -13.76 -9.94 1.73
C TRP A 234 -15.28 -9.77 1.75
N LEU A 235 -15.76 -8.64 2.31
CA LEU A 235 -17.15 -8.24 2.16
C LEU A 235 -17.20 -6.87 1.47
N ASN A 236 -17.73 -6.83 0.26
CA ASN A 236 -18.11 -5.60 -0.42
C ASN A 236 -19.64 -5.62 -0.63
N SER A 237 -20.34 -4.55 -0.25
CA SER A 237 -21.78 -4.46 -0.38
C SER A 237 -22.23 -3.07 -0.79
N SER A 238 -23.19 -3.00 -1.71
CA SER A 238 -23.88 -1.78 -2.08
C SER A 238 -25.30 -1.79 -1.57
N LEU A 239 -25.75 -0.68 -0.94
CA LEU A 239 -27.10 -0.52 -0.43
C LEU A 239 -27.80 0.62 -1.17
N LYS A 240 -28.99 0.33 -1.70
CA LYS A 240 -29.91 1.36 -2.22
C LYS A 240 -31.00 1.63 -1.18
N VAL A 241 -30.99 2.84 -0.62
CA VAL A 241 -32.05 3.28 0.31
C VAL A 241 -33.04 4.12 -0.47
N THR A 242 -34.31 3.69 -0.45
CA THR A 242 -35.44 4.45 -1.00
C THR A 242 -36.35 4.91 0.13
N ALA A 243 -36.70 6.20 0.17
CA ALA A 243 -37.70 6.69 1.09
C ALA A 243 -39.07 6.09 0.71
N ILE A 244 -39.76 5.51 1.69
CA ILE A 244 -41.18 5.18 1.54
C ILE A 244 -41.91 6.51 1.73
N SER A 245 -42.55 6.99 0.69
CA SER A 245 -43.41 8.19 0.82
C SER A 245 -44.44 7.96 1.91
N ALA A 246 -44.51 8.90 2.87
CA ALA A 246 -45.57 8.95 3.87
C ALA A 246 -46.95 9.21 3.23
#